data_94775982ddb3b6bf38d0f8329ebb73c7
#
_entry.id   94775982ddb3b6bf38d0f8329ebb73c7
#
_cell.length_a   1.000
_cell.length_b   1.000
_cell.length_c   1.000
_cell.angle_alpha   90.00
_cell.angle_beta   90.00
_cell.angle_gamma   90.00
#
_symmetry.space_group_name_H-M   'P 1'
#
loop_
_entity.id
_entity.type
_entity.pdbx_description
1 polymer ?
#
loop_
_entity_poly.entity_id
_entity_poly.type
_entity_poly.pdbx_seq_one_letter_code
_entity_poly.pdbx_strand_id
1 'polypeptide(L)'
;MAESPPDPAPAPEPQAPSHVSSHSTFHAPSQPVATSPSPSPPRSASTSASAPPSQSFDPWSLDFVADPYPAYAELRERGRLHYFEPSRQWLVPYYSDVSALLRDRRLGRTYLHRFTHEEFGRTPTPEAHEPFHILNGSGLLDLEAPDHTRIRRLISKAFTPRTVEALAPTVRRLAAELVGGLCAAGGGDLLAEVAEPLPVAVIAEMLGVPAADRPLLRPWSADMCAMYELNPTEDAARRAVRSSIEFTDYLRELIADRRAAPGADLLSAMIAAQDAGDRLSEQEMVSTCALLLNAGHEATVNSTVNGWWTLFRHPEQLAALRSGEASLSTAVEELLRYDTPLQMFERWVLDDMEIDGTVVPRGAELALLFGSANRDPSRFERPDSVDLTRADNPHVTFGAGIHYCLGAALGRLELSASFGELLRQAPELRLVAEPEWKPGYVIRGVKELLVEV
;
A
#
# COMPACT_ATOMS: atom_id res chain seq x y z
N MET A 1 64.48 13.99 -42.81
CA MET A 1 64.53 14.84 -41.61
C MET A 1 63.14 15.50 -41.51
N ALA A 2 62.32 14.94 -40.64
CA ALA A 2 61.01 15.50 -40.33
C ALA A 2 60.98 15.69 -38.79
N GLU A 3 60.84 16.94 -38.39
CA GLU A 3 60.81 17.35 -37.00
C GLU A 3 59.50 16.85 -36.29
N SER A 4 59.66 16.35 -35.06
CA SER A 4 58.57 15.95 -34.16
C SER A 4 57.94 17.19 -33.57
N PRO A 5 56.61 17.19 -33.32
CA PRO A 5 55.92 18.28 -32.64
C PRO A 5 56.20 18.28 -31.14
N PRO A 6 56.09 19.44 -30.44
CA PRO A 6 56.38 19.61 -29.03
C PRO A 6 55.29 19.07 -28.12
N ASP A 7 55.73 18.62 -26.93
CA ASP A 7 54.87 18.12 -25.83
C ASP A 7 53.84 19.14 -25.31
N PRO A 8 52.65 18.70 -24.89
CA PRO A 8 51.68 19.59 -24.26
C PRO A 8 52.03 19.88 -22.79
N ALA A 9 51.74 21.12 -22.39
CA ALA A 9 51.96 21.66 -21.04
C ALA A 9 51.15 20.95 -19.96
N PRO A 10 51.65 20.87 -18.72
CA PRO A 10 50.96 20.19 -17.61
C PRO A 10 49.75 20.95 -17.12
N ALA A 11 48.72 20.18 -16.75
CA ALA A 11 47.46 20.68 -16.16
C ALA A 11 47.70 21.22 -14.74
N PRO A 12 46.93 22.24 -14.29
CA PRO A 12 47.04 22.82 -12.94
C PRO A 12 46.50 21.88 -11.85
N GLU A 13 47.21 21.83 -10.71
CA GLU A 13 46.84 21.09 -9.51
C GLU A 13 45.54 21.65 -8.87
N PRO A 14 44.71 20.81 -8.26
CA PRO A 14 43.51 21.26 -7.52
C PRO A 14 43.89 21.88 -6.17
N GLN A 15 43.45 23.10 -5.95
CA GLN A 15 43.56 23.80 -4.67
C GLN A 15 42.62 23.20 -3.62
N ALA A 16 43.15 22.93 -2.42
CA ALA A 16 42.41 22.49 -1.26
C ALA A 16 41.44 23.58 -0.72
N PRO A 17 40.24 23.23 -0.20
CA PRO A 17 39.35 24.20 0.38
C PRO A 17 39.83 24.65 1.76
N SER A 18 39.90 25.95 1.95
CA SER A 18 40.23 26.63 3.22
C SER A 18 39.09 26.46 4.24
N HIS A 19 39.47 26.01 5.47
CA HIS A 19 38.61 26.02 6.63
C HIS A 19 38.12 27.41 7.00
N VAL A 20 36.80 27.62 6.98
CA VAL A 20 36.16 28.76 7.63
C VAL A 20 35.33 28.24 8.79
N SER A 21 35.80 28.50 10.00
CA SER A 21 35.02 28.37 11.24
C SER A 21 33.93 29.41 11.25
N SER A 22 32.65 28.98 11.34
CA SER A 22 31.57 29.89 11.68
C SER A 22 30.80 29.34 12.88
N HIS A 23 30.79 30.14 13.93
CA HIS A 23 30.03 29.94 15.15
C HIS A 23 28.53 29.84 14.86
N SER A 24 27.93 28.78 15.35
CA SER A 24 26.48 28.57 15.36
C SER A 24 25.88 29.46 16.46
N THR A 25 25.09 30.44 16.03
CA THR A 25 24.12 31.10 16.92
C THR A 25 22.75 30.48 16.64
N PHE A 26 22.22 29.85 17.68
CA PHE A 26 20.83 29.39 17.70
C PHE A 26 19.88 30.58 17.47
N HIS A 27 19.10 30.51 16.41
CA HIS A 27 17.93 31.35 16.22
C HIS A 27 16.67 30.50 16.42
N ALA A 28 15.76 31.03 17.22
CA ALA A 28 14.46 30.50 17.53
C ALA A 28 13.62 30.27 16.26
N PRO A 29 12.64 29.33 16.28
CA PRO A 29 11.86 28.98 15.10
C PRO A 29 11.06 30.19 14.61
N SER A 30 11.26 30.54 13.36
CA SER A 30 10.47 31.53 12.64
C SER A 30 9.01 31.05 12.58
N GLN A 31 8.10 31.93 12.85
CA GLN A 31 6.66 31.71 12.72
C GLN A 31 6.33 31.20 11.30
N PRO A 32 5.33 30.34 11.14
CA PRO A 32 4.93 29.84 9.83
C PRO A 32 4.46 31.02 8.96
N VAL A 33 5.05 31.14 7.79
CA VAL A 33 4.61 32.03 6.73
C VAL A 33 3.16 31.66 6.41
N ALA A 34 2.26 32.62 6.45
CA ALA A 34 0.86 32.44 6.13
C ALA A 34 0.74 31.89 4.70
N THR A 35 0.40 30.61 4.61
CA THR A 35 -0.01 29.97 3.37
C THR A 35 -1.31 30.61 2.93
N SER A 36 -1.40 30.99 1.67
CA SER A 36 -2.63 31.45 1.04
C SER A 36 -3.74 30.43 1.33
N PRO A 37 -4.94 30.86 1.73
CA PRO A 37 -5.99 29.92 2.09
C PRO A 37 -6.37 29.09 0.86
N SER A 38 -6.32 27.77 1.00
CA SER A 38 -7.08 26.89 0.11
C SER A 38 -8.52 27.37 0.05
N PRO A 39 -9.21 27.27 -1.08
CA PRO A 39 -10.58 27.75 -1.18
C PRO A 39 -11.41 27.10 -0.08
N SER A 40 -11.95 27.93 0.81
CA SER A 40 -12.90 27.47 1.82
C SER A 40 -14.08 26.81 1.11
N PRO A 41 -14.60 25.70 1.59
CA PRO A 41 -15.81 25.10 1.04
C PRO A 41 -16.91 26.16 1.01
N PRO A 42 -17.76 26.18 -0.03
CA PRO A 42 -18.85 27.13 -0.12
C PRO A 42 -19.70 26.99 1.15
N ARG A 43 -19.96 28.13 1.81
CA ARG A 43 -20.91 28.15 2.95
C ARG A 43 -22.27 27.71 2.42
N SER A 44 -22.65 26.48 2.72
CA SER A 44 -24.03 26.03 2.51
C SER A 44 -24.94 26.92 3.34
N ALA A 45 -25.88 27.56 2.67
CA ALA A 45 -26.93 28.33 3.33
C ALA A 45 -27.81 27.36 4.13
N SER A 46 -27.83 27.62 5.43
CA SER A 46 -28.83 27.22 6.44
C SER A 46 -29.18 25.73 6.57
N THR A 47 -28.97 25.17 7.71
CA THR A 47 -29.97 24.80 8.72
C THR A 47 -29.47 23.67 9.58
N SER A 48 -29.70 23.82 10.85
CA SER A 48 -29.41 22.90 11.95
C SER A 48 -27.94 22.59 12.18
N ALA A 49 -27.39 23.20 13.21
CA ALA A 49 -26.11 22.87 13.78
C ALA A 49 -26.16 21.42 14.32
N SER A 50 -25.88 20.45 13.43
CA SER A 50 -25.43 19.13 13.87
C SER A 50 -23.97 19.29 14.29
N ALA A 51 -23.61 18.74 15.42
CA ALA A 51 -22.24 18.68 15.90
C ALA A 51 -21.30 18.18 14.77
N PRO A 52 -20.08 18.71 14.67
CA PRO A 52 -19.17 18.33 13.58
C PRO A 52 -18.90 16.82 13.59
N PRO A 53 -18.80 16.17 12.42
CA PRO A 53 -18.53 14.73 12.31
C PRO A 53 -17.20 14.30 12.94
N SER A 54 -16.37 15.25 13.35
CA SER A 54 -15.04 15.07 13.87
C SER A 54 -14.92 14.39 15.23
N GLN A 55 -16.01 14.10 15.94
CA GLN A 55 -15.92 13.45 17.25
C GLN A 55 -15.90 11.93 17.19
N SER A 56 -16.37 11.32 16.11
CA SER A 56 -16.41 9.86 15.94
C SER A 56 -15.32 9.34 14.99
N PHE A 57 -14.90 10.13 14.00
CA PHE A 57 -13.82 9.78 13.06
C PHE A 57 -12.50 10.41 13.52
N ASP A 58 -11.63 9.60 14.14
CA ASP A 58 -10.30 10.01 14.60
C ASP A 58 -9.24 8.98 14.20
N PRO A 59 -8.67 9.08 12.97
CA PRO A 59 -7.74 8.09 12.43
C PRO A 59 -6.40 8.01 13.18
N TRP A 60 -6.15 8.90 14.15
CA TRP A 60 -4.94 8.88 14.99
C TRP A 60 -5.19 8.26 16.37
N SER A 61 -6.45 8.02 16.74
CA SER A 61 -6.81 7.34 17.99
C SER A 61 -6.61 5.83 17.87
N LEU A 62 -5.91 5.21 18.83
CA LEU A 62 -5.75 3.76 18.87
C LEU A 62 -7.10 3.04 19.05
N ASP A 63 -8.04 3.62 19.81
CA ASP A 63 -9.38 3.05 19.98
C ASP A 63 -10.15 3.02 18.64
N PHE A 64 -10.02 4.10 17.84
CA PHE A 64 -10.59 4.13 16.51
C PHE A 64 -9.90 3.13 15.57
N VAL A 65 -8.57 3.06 15.59
CA VAL A 65 -7.83 2.09 14.76
C VAL A 65 -8.18 0.66 15.15
N ALA A 66 -8.42 0.40 16.43
CA ALA A 66 -8.84 -0.93 16.91
C ALA A 66 -10.21 -1.34 16.37
N ASP A 67 -11.17 -0.40 16.31
CA ASP A 67 -12.52 -0.66 15.75
C ASP A 67 -13.08 0.60 15.05
N PRO A 68 -12.78 0.83 13.76
CA PRO A 68 -13.24 2.00 13.03
C PRO A 68 -14.71 1.89 12.56
N TYR A 69 -15.31 0.71 12.61
CA TYR A 69 -16.58 0.40 11.96
C TYR A 69 -17.79 1.14 12.55
N PRO A 70 -17.91 1.35 13.87
CA PRO A 70 -18.98 2.19 14.44
C PRO A 70 -18.94 3.64 13.92
N ALA A 71 -17.74 4.23 13.83
CA ALA A 71 -17.57 5.57 13.30
C ALA A 71 -17.92 5.64 11.81
N TYR A 72 -17.60 4.61 11.03
CA TYR A 72 -18.02 4.53 9.61
C TYR A 72 -19.54 4.42 9.47
N ALA A 73 -20.21 3.66 10.33
CA ALA A 73 -21.67 3.59 10.33
C ALA A 73 -22.26 4.97 10.59
N GLU A 74 -21.76 5.70 11.59
CA GLU A 74 -22.19 7.07 11.90
C GLU A 74 -21.94 8.04 10.74
N LEU A 75 -20.79 7.95 10.05
CA LEU A 75 -20.53 8.75 8.83
C LEU A 75 -21.58 8.47 7.76
N ARG A 76 -21.91 7.19 7.48
CA ARG A 76 -22.94 6.84 6.49
C ARG A 76 -24.33 7.37 6.88
N GLU A 77 -24.70 7.32 8.16
CA GLU A 77 -25.97 7.87 8.63
C GLU A 77 -26.07 9.39 8.46
N ARG A 78 -24.96 10.10 8.57
CA ARG A 78 -24.90 11.57 8.44
C ARG A 78 -24.87 12.05 7.00
N GLY A 79 -24.48 11.22 6.03
CA GLY A 79 -24.46 11.60 4.60
C GLY A 79 -23.40 10.89 3.78
N ARG A 80 -23.32 11.28 2.52
CA ARG A 80 -22.47 10.64 1.51
C ARG A 80 -21.09 11.28 1.39
N LEU A 81 -20.91 12.50 1.91
CA LEU A 81 -19.67 13.27 1.78
C LEU A 81 -19.45 14.13 3.02
N HIS A 82 -18.26 14.05 3.62
CA HIS A 82 -17.91 14.81 4.82
C HIS A 82 -16.55 15.46 4.67
N TYR A 83 -16.44 16.75 4.94
CA TYR A 83 -15.14 17.40 5.01
C TYR A 83 -14.50 17.19 6.38
N PHE A 84 -13.33 16.59 6.41
CA PHE A 84 -12.56 16.33 7.62
C PHE A 84 -11.38 17.30 7.70
N GLU A 85 -11.55 18.36 8.49
CA GLU A 85 -10.60 19.47 8.61
C GLU A 85 -9.19 19.04 9.03
N PRO A 86 -9.00 18.08 9.97
CA PRO A 86 -7.65 17.72 10.43
C PRO A 86 -6.73 17.17 9.33
N SER A 87 -7.26 16.38 8.37
CA SER A 87 -6.50 15.91 7.20
C SER A 87 -6.77 16.74 5.93
N ARG A 88 -7.74 17.67 5.97
CA ARG A 88 -8.18 18.51 4.84
C ARG A 88 -8.67 17.67 3.65
N GLN A 89 -9.30 16.56 3.93
CA GLN A 89 -9.83 15.60 2.97
C GLN A 89 -11.36 15.52 3.04
N TRP A 90 -11.96 15.14 1.91
CA TRP A 90 -13.36 14.79 1.84
C TRP A 90 -13.52 13.27 2.00
N LEU A 91 -14.16 12.84 3.06
CA LEU A 91 -14.44 11.45 3.37
C LEU A 91 -15.63 10.95 2.56
N VAL A 92 -15.47 9.83 1.86
CA VAL A 92 -16.50 9.17 1.06
C VAL A 92 -16.77 7.78 1.64
N PRO A 93 -17.88 7.58 2.41
CA PRO A 93 -18.10 6.34 3.15
C PRO A 93 -18.94 5.28 2.43
N TYR A 94 -19.72 5.63 1.37
CA TYR A 94 -20.64 4.70 0.73
C TYR A 94 -20.01 3.87 -0.37
N TYR A 95 -20.35 2.59 -0.44
CA TYR A 95 -19.87 1.65 -1.47
C TYR A 95 -20.11 2.15 -2.89
N SER A 96 -21.32 2.63 -3.17
CA SER A 96 -21.69 3.09 -4.53
C SER A 96 -20.78 4.22 -5.00
N ASP A 97 -20.47 5.17 -4.12
CA ASP A 97 -19.61 6.31 -4.43
C ASP A 97 -18.15 5.91 -4.54
N VAL A 98 -17.64 5.17 -3.56
CA VAL A 98 -16.27 4.64 -3.60
C VAL A 98 -16.04 3.86 -4.89
N SER A 99 -16.94 2.94 -5.23
CA SER A 99 -16.84 2.12 -6.44
C SER A 99 -16.92 2.92 -7.73
N ALA A 100 -17.75 3.98 -7.78
CA ALA A 100 -17.86 4.86 -8.94
C ALA A 100 -16.62 5.76 -9.07
N LEU A 101 -16.20 6.40 -7.98
CA LEU A 101 -15.08 7.34 -7.95
C LEU A 101 -13.73 6.67 -8.24
N LEU A 102 -13.55 5.41 -7.87
CA LEU A 102 -12.37 4.63 -8.26
C LEU A 102 -12.22 4.44 -9.79
N ARG A 103 -13.27 4.72 -10.55
CA ARG A 103 -13.32 4.61 -12.03
C ARG A 103 -13.43 5.97 -12.71
N ASP A 104 -13.59 7.04 -11.96
CA ASP A 104 -13.81 8.38 -12.51
C ASP A 104 -12.49 9.00 -12.95
N ARG A 105 -12.40 9.39 -14.24
CA ARG A 105 -11.21 9.99 -14.84
C ARG A 105 -10.96 11.45 -14.42
N ARG A 106 -11.91 12.07 -13.71
CA ARG A 106 -11.73 13.37 -13.08
C ARG A 106 -10.94 13.27 -11.78
N LEU A 107 -10.60 12.06 -11.36
CA LEU A 107 -9.81 11.77 -10.18
C LEU A 107 -8.48 11.13 -10.60
N GLY A 108 -7.44 11.40 -9.84
CA GLY A 108 -6.11 10.82 -10.03
C GLY A 108 -5.40 10.51 -8.74
N ARG A 109 -4.41 9.62 -8.81
CA ARG A 109 -3.43 9.41 -7.74
C ARG A 109 -2.40 10.51 -7.70
N THR A 110 -2.16 11.13 -8.85
CA THR A 110 -1.32 12.30 -9.00
C THR A 110 -2.04 13.35 -9.86
N TYR A 111 -1.64 14.59 -9.71
CA TYR A 111 -2.05 15.70 -10.58
C TYR A 111 -0.91 16.15 -11.50
N LEU A 112 0.33 15.68 -11.26
CA LEU A 112 1.54 16.16 -11.94
C LEU A 112 1.58 15.83 -13.44
N HIS A 113 0.75 14.89 -13.90
CA HIS A 113 0.59 14.60 -15.33
C HIS A 113 -0.22 15.66 -16.08
N ARG A 114 -0.91 16.58 -15.36
CA ARG A 114 -1.77 17.63 -15.91
C ARG A 114 -1.42 19.03 -15.43
N PHE A 115 -0.90 19.17 -14.21
CA PHE A 115 -0.69 20.42 -13.53
C PHE A 115 0.66 20.45 -12.80
N THR A 116 1.26 21.62 -12.68
CA THR A 116 2.34 21.87 -11.72
C THR A 116 1.78 21.94 -10.29
N HIS A 117 2.65 21.90 -9.29
CA HIS A 117 2.24 22.11 -7.90
C HIS A 117 1.53 23.45 -7.71
N GLU A 118 2.07 24.54 -8.31
CA GLU A 118 1.51 25.88 -8.20
C GLU A 118 0.12 25.98 -8.84
N GLU A 119 -0.05 25.47 -10.08
CA GLU A 119 -1.34 25.44 -10.78
C GLU A 119 -2.41 24.63 -10.04
N PHE A 120 -1.98 23.62 -9.28
CA PHE A 120 -2.86 22.78 -8.47
C PHE A 120 -3.07 23.32 -7.04
N GLY A 121 -2.42 24.45 -6.69
CA GLY A 121 -2.50 25.07 -5.37
C GLY A 121 -1.83 24.26 -4.26
N ARG A 122 -0.75 23.55 -4.60
CA ARG A 122 0.03 22.71 -3.68
C ARG A 122 1.48 23.15 -3.62
N THR A 123 2.13 22.85 -2.52
CA THR A 123 3.57 23.02 -2.37
C THR A 123 4.30 21.78 -2.88
N PRO A 124 5.48 21.93 -3.49
CA PRO A 124 6.35 20.77 -3.78
C PRO A 124 6.66 19.97 -2.53
N THR A 125 6.89 18.68 -2.72
CA THR A 125 7.38 17.82 -1.65
C THR A 125 8.75 18.30 -1.17
N PRO A 126 9.09 18.13 0.13
CA PRO A 126 10.41 18.51 0.63
C PRO A 126 11.53 17.82 -0.17
N GLU A 127 12.58 18.58 -0.55
CA GLU A 127 13.74 18.05 -1.26
C GLU A 127 14.38 16.87 -0.53
N ALA A 128 14.37 16.88 0.80
CA ALA A 128 14.86 15.77 1.62
C ALA A 128 14.12 14.45 1.38
N HIS A 129 12.91 14.47 0.83
CA HIS A 129 12.10 13.28 0.52
C HIS A 129 12.19 12.87 -0.97
N GLU A 130 12.97 13.61 -1.78
CA GLU A 130 13.07 13.38 -3.23
C GLU A 130 13.40 11.93 -3.60
N PRO A 131 14.36 11.21 -2.96
CA PRO A 131 14.66 9.82 -3.31
C PRO A 131 13.47 8.89 -3.17
N PHE A 132 12.64 9.06 -2.13
CA PHE A 132 11.40 8.32 -1.95
C PHE A 132 10.40 8.61 -3.07
N HIS A 133 10.21 9.89 -3.43
CA HIS A 133 9.28 10.30 -4.48
C HIS A 133 9.73 9.89 -5.88
N ILE A 134 11.03 9.90 -6.17
CA ILE A 134 11.57 9.38 -7.44
C ILE A 134 11.30 7.87 -7.57
N LEU A 135 11.54 7.12 -6.49
CA LEU A 135 11.31 5.68 -6.48
C LEU A 135 9.84 5.33 -6.70
N ASN A 136 8.93 6.02 -6.06
CA ASN A 136 7.50 5.72 -6.13
C ASN A 136 6.79 6.38 -7.31
N GLY A 137 7.18 7.62 -7.67
CA GLY A 137 6.52 8.43 -8.68
C GLY A 137 6.57 7.89 -10.12
N SER A 138 7.48 6.95 -10.42
CA SER A 138 7.50 6.20 -11.69
C SER A 138 6.84 4.82 -11.58
N GLY A 139 6.22 4.52 -10.44
CA GLY A 139 5.49 3.27 -10.19
C GLY A 139 4.00 3.38 -10.53
N LEU A 140 3.39 2.24 -10.86
CA LEU A 140 1.97 2.16 -11.25
C LEU A 140 0.99 2.75 -10.23
N LEU A 141 1.37 2.84 -8.95
CA LEU A 141 0.49 3.36 -7.92
C LEU A 141 0.27 4.87 -8.07
N ASP A 142 1.32 5.61 -8.42
CA ASP A 142 1.33 7.09 -8.44
C ASP A 142 1.33 7.68 -9.85
N LEU A 143 1.09 6.87 -10.87
CA LEU A 143 0.97 7.30 -12.25
C LEU A 143 -0.48 7.35 -12.71
N GLU A 144 -0.75 8.20 -13.71
CA GLU A 144 -2.01 8.26 -14.44
C GLU A 144 -1.79 8.00 -15.94
N ALA A 145 -2.89 7.81 -16.68
CA ALA A 145 -2.82 7.67 -18.12
C ALA A 145 -2.24 8.96 -18.78
N PRO A 146 -1.39 8.85 -19.81
CA PRO A 146 -1.11 7.64 -20.59
C PRO A 146 -0.03 6.72 -20.00
N ASP A 147 0.87 7.21 -19.13
CA ASP A 147 2.05 6.48 -18.66
C ASP A 147 1.67 5.25 -17.83
N HIS A 148 0.71 5.39 -16.90
CA HIS A 148 0.15 4.25 -16.18
C HIS A 148 -0.30 3.13 -17.13
N THR A 149 -1.07 3.48 -18.17
CA THR A 149 -1.63 2.49 -19.10
C THR A 149 -0.53 1.79 -19.89
N ARG A 150 0.50 2.54 -20.29
CA ARG A 150 1.67 2.02 -21.01
C ARG A 150 2.45 1.02 -20.14
N ILE A 151 2.84 1.44 -18.94
CA ILE A 151 3.63 0.63 -18.02
C ILE A 151 2.84 -0.60 -17.58
N ARG A 152 1.56 -0.41 -17.22
CA ARG A 152 0.69 -1.53 -16.83
C ARG A 152 0.57 -2.58 -17.91
N ARG A 153 0.47 -2.20 -19.18
CA ARG A 153 0.42 -3.13 -20.30
C ARG A 153 1.71 -3.94 -20.44
N LEU A 154 2.86 -3.30 -20.27
CA LEU A 154 4.17 -3.96 -20.30
C LEU A 154 4.32 -4.96 -19.14
N ILE A 155 4.01 -4.54 -17.91
CA ILE A 155 4.08 -5.41 -16.73
C ILE A 155 3.09 -6.57 -16.83
N SER A 156 1.88 -6.34 -17.33
CA SER A 156 0.85 -7.40 -17.50
C SER A 156 1.26 -8.48 -18.49
N LYS A 157 2.26 -8.24 -19.35
CA LYS A 157 2.84 -9.28 -20.22
C LYS A 157 3.75 -10.23 -19.45
N ALA A 158 4.43 -9.72 -18.42
CA ALA A 158 5.28 -10.52 -17.55
C ALA A 158 4.48 -11.12 -16.36
N PHE A 159 3.58 -10.33 -15.77
CA PHE A 159 2.75 -10.73 -14.61
C PHE A 159 1.35 -11.17 -15.08
N THR A 160 1.26 -12.37 -15.58
CA THR A 160 0.02 -12.97 -16.12
C THR A 160 -0.63 -13.92 -15.10
N PRO A 161 -1.93 -14.28 -15.26
CA PRO A 161 -2.55 -15.35 -14.48
C PRO A 161 -1.74 -16.66 -14.51
N ARG A 162 -1.16 -17.01 -15.65
CA ARG A 162 -0.32 -18.20 -15.81
C ARG A 162 0.98 -18.09 -14.99
N THR A 163 1.57 -16.89 -14.91
CA THR A 163 2.76 -16.66 -14.08
C THR A 163 2.42 -16.84 -12.59
N VAL A 164 1.27 -16.31 -12.15
CA VAL A 164 0.79 -16.51 -10.77
C VAL A 164 0.48 -17.97 -10.48
N GLU A 165 -0.16 -18.68 -11.41
CA GLU A 165 -0.44 -20.11 -11.27
C GLU A 165 0.85 -20.94 -11.18
N ALA A 166 1.89 -20.58 -11.93
CA ALA A 166 3.20 -21.23 -11.87
C ALA A 166 3.90 -21.02 -10.51
N LEU A 167 3.58 -19.96 -9.77
CA LEU A 167 4.07 -19.72 -8.40
C LEU A 167 3.36 -20.56 -7.34
N ALA A 168 2.17 -21.12 -7.63
CA ALA A 168 1.35 -21.81 -6.64
C ALA A 168 2.09 -22.95 -5.90
N PRO A 169 2.90 -23.83 -6.54
CA PRO A 169 3.69 -24.83 -5.81
C PRO A 169 4.67 -24.22 -4.82
N THR A 170 5.35 -23.12 -5.21
CA THR A 170 6.31 -22.41 -4.37
C THR A 170 5.61 -21.75 -3.18
N VAL A 171 4.51 -21.04 -3.41
CA VAL A 171 3.71 -20.40 -2.35
C VAL A 171 3.22 -21.43 -1.32
N ARG A 172 2.67 -22.56 -1.77
CA ARG A 172 2.21 -23.63 -0.88
C ARG A 172 3.36 -24.27 -0.08
N ARG A 173 4.51 -24.50 -0.71
CA ARG A 173 5.69 -25.04 -0.02
C ARG A 173 6.17 -24.08 1.06
N LEU A 174 6.31 -22.78 0.74
CA LEU A 174 6.72 -21.76 1.71
C LEU A 174 5.72 -21.65 2.87
N ALA A 175 4.42 -21.62 2.59
CA ALA A 175 3.39 -21.60 3.63
C ALA A 175 3.48 -22.85 4.51
N ALA A 176 3.66 -24.05 3.93
CA ALA A 176 3.77 -25.30 4.66
C ALA A 176 5.01 -25.34 5.56
N GLU A 177 6.15 -24.82 5.10
CA GLU A 177 7.40 -24.73 5.85
C GLU A 177 7.28 -23.78 7.05
N LEU A 178 6.72 -22.57 6.84
CA LEU A 178 6.55 -21.56 7.89
C LEU A 178 5.55 -22.03 8.96
N VAL A 179 4.40 -22.55 8.54
CA VAL A 179 3.41 -23.11 9.47
C VAL A 179 3.96 -24.32 10.21
N GLY A 180 4.74 -25.18 9.54
CA GLY A 180 5.43 -26.30 10.16
C GLY A 180 6.39 -25.87 11.26
N GLY A 181 7.11 -24.75 11.06
CA GLY A 181 7.98 -24.15 12.08
C GLY A 181 7.20 -23.69 13.31
N LEU A 182 6.11 -22.94 13.11
CA LEU A 182 5.20 -22.48 14.17
C LEU A 182 4.64 -23.68 14.96
N CYS A 183 4.19 -24.74 14.28
CA CYS A 183 3.68 -25.95 14.93
C CYS A 183 4.76 -26.70 15.73
N ALA A 184 5.98 -26.78 15.21
CA ALA A 184 7.09 -27.43 15.90
C ALA A 184 7.50 -26.68 17.18
N ALA A 185 7.31 -25.36 17.22
CA ALA A 185 7.51 -24.53 18.41
C ALA A 185 6.36 -24.61 19.42
N GLY A 186 5.20 -25.20 19.04
CA GLY A 186 4.00 -25.27 19.87
C GLY A 186 3.18 -23.99 19.88
N GLY A 187 3.45 -23.08 18.97
CA GLY A 187 2.83 -21.75 18.84
C GLY A 187 3.88 -20.64 18.78
N GLY A 188 3.45 -19.39 18.84
CA GLY A 188 4.31 -18.21 18.75
C GLY A 188 3.55 -17.01 18.21
N ASP A 189 4.28 -16.05 17.63
CA ASP A 189 3.69 -14.90 16.97
C ASP A 189 3.39 -15.23 15.49
N LEU A 190 2.10 -15.46 15.19
CA LEU A 190 1.64 -15.78 13.83
C LEU A 190 2.04 -14.68 12.82
N LEU A 191 2.08 -13.41 13.26
CA LEU A 191 2.52 -12.32 12.40
C LEU A 191 3.98 -12.50 12.00
N ALA A 192 4.88 -12.62 12.98
CA ALA A 192 6.33 -12.66 12.74
C ALA A 192 6.80 -13.96 12.09
N GLU A 193 6.13 -15.11 12.40
CA GLU A 193 6.59 -16.43 11.99
C GLU A 193 5.96 -16.94 10.68
N VAL A 194 4.77 -16.44 10.32
CA VAL A 194 4.05 -16.89 9.12
C VAL A 194 3.63 -15.74 8.21
N ALA A 195 2.88 -14.76 8.76
CA ALA A 195 2.23 -13.75 7.94
C ALA A 195 3.22 -12.79 7.26
N GLU A 196 4.27 -12.36 7.95
CA GLU A 196 5.32 -11.48 7.42
C GLU A 196 6.30 -12.19 6.47
N PRO A 197 6.87 -13.36 6.81
CA PRO A 197 7.89 -13.97 5.96
C PRO A 197 7.32 -14.54 4.66
N LEU A 198 6.05 -14.97 4.62
CA LEU A 198 5.48 -15.60 3.42
C LEU A 198 5.47 -14.66 2.20
N PRO A 199 4.83 -13.49 2.21
CA PRO A 199 4.77 -12.61 1.04
C PRO A 199 6.16 -12.07 0.65
N VAL A 200 7.04 -11.78 1.60
CA VAL A 200 8.42 -11.37 1.31
C VAL A 200 9.19 -12.46 0.57
N ALA A 201 9.06 -13.73 1.02
CA ALA A 201 9.71 -14.86 0.36
C ALA A 201 9.13 -15.09 -1.05
N VAL A 202 7.81 -14.95 -1.24
CA VAL A 202 7.15 -15.08 -2.55
C VAL A 202 7.64 -13.99 -3.51
N ILE A 203 7.69 -12.74 -3.06
CA ILE A 203 8.21 -11.62 -3.87
C ILE A 203 9.69 -11.83 -4.21
N ALA A 204 10.49 -12.27 -3.24
CA ALA A 204 11.91 -12.57 -3.46
C ALA A 204 12.11 -13.65 -4.53
N GLU A 205 11.35 -14.75 -4.47
CA GLU A 205 11.35 -15.80 -5.50
C GLU A 205 10.91 -15.24 -6.86
N MET A 206 9.84 -14.47 -6.87
CA MET A 206 9.28 -13.88 -8.09
C MET A 206 10.26 -12.93 -8.78
N LEU A 207 10.96 -12.07 -8.01
CA LEU A 207 11.95 -11.13 -8.55
C LEU A 207 13.32 -11.77 -8.77
N GLY A 208 13.54 -13.02 -8.36
CA GLY A 208 14.81 -13.70 -8.46
C GLY A 208 15.88 -13.16 -7.49
N VAL A 209 15.47 -12.64 -6.33
CA VAL A 209 16.38 -12.14 -5.29
C VAL A 209 17.17 -13.30 -4.69
N PRO A 210 18.51 -13.24 -4.65
CA PRO A 210 19.37 -14.25 -4.05
C PRO A 210 18.98 -14.53 -2.58
N ALA A 211 19.09 -15.78 -2.14
CA ALA A 211 18.69 -16.18 -0.79
C ALA A 211 19.40 -15.38 0.32
N ALA A 212 20.66 -15.01 0.11
CA ALA A 212 21.45 -14.23 1.06
C ALA A 212 20.91 -12.81 1.28
N ASP A 213 20.23 -12.23 0.28
CA ASP A 213 19.77 -10.84 0.27
C ASP A 213 18.31 -10.68 0.74
N ARG A 214 17.55 -11.79 0.77
CA ARG A 214 16.12 -11.77 1.17
C ARG A 214 15.84 -11.09 2.51
N PRO A 215 16.69 -11.22 3.54
CA PRO A 215 16.48 -10.53 4.82
C PRO A 215 16.46 -9.00 4.72
N LEU A 216 17.02 -8.42 3.64
CA LEU A 216 17.03 -6.96 3.42
C LEU A 216 15.68 -6.41 2.98
N LEU A 217 14.83 -7.23 2.35
CA LEU A 217 13.59 -6.79 1.72
C LEU A 217 12.56 -6.29 2.74
N ARG A 218 12.41 -7.01 3.86
CA ARG A 218 11.43 -6.66 4.89
C ARG A 218 11.66 -5.28 5.51
N PRO A 219 12.86 -4.93 6.04
CA PRO A 219 13.09 -3.61 6.61
C PRO A 219 12.92 -2.49 5.58
N TRP A 220 13.35 -2.66 4.34
CA TRP A 220 13.13 -1.67 3.28
C TRP A 220 11.65 -1.42 3.01
N SER A 221 10.86 -2.50 2.88
CA SER A 221 9.41 -2.37 2.66
C SER A 221 8.71 -1.70 3.83
N ALA A 222 8.99 -2.12 5.07
CA ALA A 222 8.36 -1.55 6.27
C ALA A 222 8.66 -0.05 6.41
N ASP A 223 9.91 0.37 6.21
CA ASP A 223 10.30 1.78 6.27
C ASP A 223 9.60 2.61 5.17
N MET A 224 9.53 2.10 3.94
CA MET A 224 8.85 2.80 2.84
C MET A 224 7.33 2.89 3.05
N CYS A 225 6.71 1.82 3.55
CA CYS A 225 5.27 1.79 3.79
C CYS A 225 4.82 2.76 4.89
N ALA A 226 5.70 3.09 5.84
CA ALA A 226 5.42 4.09 6.87
C ALA A 226 5.12 5.50 6.31
N MET A 227 5.52 5.78 5.06
CA MET A 227 5.21 7.04 4.37
C MET A 227 3.80 7.11 3.79
N TYR A 228 3.05 6.01 3.74
CA TYR A 228 1.68 6.00 3.25
C TYR A 228 0.65 6.38 4.32
N GLU A 229 1.07 6.53 5.57
CA GLU A 229 0.20 7.01 6.65
C GLU A 229 -0.11 8.51 6.52
N LEU A 230 -1.23 8.97 7.10
CA LEU A 230 -1.72 10.35 6.97
C LEU A 230 -0.75 11.41 7.48
N ASN A 231 0.05 11.09 8.50
CA ASN A 231 1.04 11.99 9.10
C ASN A 231 2.31 11.20 9.47
N PRO A 232 3.16 10.85 8.49
CA PRO A 232 4.41 10.16 8.79
C PRO A 232 5.31 11.06 9.66
N THR A 233 5.93 10.47 10.67
CA THR A 233 6.89 11.20 11.51
C THR A 233 8.15 11.52 10.72
N GLU A 234 8.90 12.57 11.13
CA GLU A 234 10.19 12.89 10.50
C GLU A 234 11.17 11.70 10.53
N ASP A 235 11.12 10.91 11.60
CA ASP A 235 11.95 9.72 11.71
C ASP A 235 11.55 8.63 10.70
N ALA A 236 10.25 8.39 10.53
CA ALA A 236 9.73 7.50 9.48
C ALA A 236 10.14 7.98 8.10
N ALA A 237 10.02 9.29 7.82
CA ALA A 237 10.44 9.87 6.55
C ALA A 237 11.95 9.67 6.29
N ARG A 238 12.81 9.92 7.29
CA ARG A 238 14.26 9.70 7.17
C ARG A 238 14.60 8.22 6.88
N ARG A 239 13.93 7.29 7.58
CA ARG A 239 14.13 5.85 7.32
C ARG A 239 13.67 5.47 5.93
N ALA A 240 12.50 5.93 5.51
CA ALA A 240 11.95 5.65 4.18
C ALA A 240 12.86 6.16 3.05
N VAL A 241 13.41 7.38 3.19
CA VAL A 241 14.37 7.94 2.22
C VAL A 241 15.62 7.08 2.14
N ARG A 242 16.22 6.70 3.27
CA ARG A 242 17.40 5.83 3.30
C ARG A 242 17.10 4.48 2.64
N SER A 243 16.02 3.83 3.03
CA SER A 243 15.58 2.54 2.47
C SER A 243 15.29 2.64 0.97
N SER A 244 14.76 3.78 0.51
CA SER A 244 14.54 4.03 -0.93
C SER A 244 15.86 4.13 -1.71
N ILE A 245 16.88 4.75 -1.15
CA ILE A 245 18.21 4.84 -1.77
C ILE A 245 18.84 3.45 -1.83
N GLU A 246 18.95 2.77 -0.70
CA GLU A 246 19.57 1.45 -0.58
C GLU A 246 18.89 0.43 -1.51
N PHE A 247 17.56 0.42 -1.54
CA PHE A 247 16.81 -0.52 -2.38
C PHE A 247 16.91 -0.17 -3.86
N THR A 248 16.95 1.12 -4.22
CA THR A 248 17.18 1.56 -5.60
C THR A 248 18.52 1.06 -6.13
N ASP A 249 19.58 1.24 -5.35
CA ASP A 249 20.93 0.82 -5.74
C ASP A 249 21.01 -0.72 -5.88
N TYR A 250 20.45 -1.45 -4.91
CA TYR A 250 20.34 -2.90 -4.97
C TYR A 250 19.60 -3.39 -6.22
N LEU A 251 18.45 -2.77 -6.54
CA LEU A 251 17.66 -3.16 -7.72
C LEU A 251 18.38 -2.86 -9.03
N ARG A 252 19.15 -1.77 -9.10
CA ARG A 252 19.97 -1.48 -10.30
C ARG A 252 21.04 -2.53 -10.52
N GLU A 253 21.71 -2.98 -9.47
CA GLU A 253 22.67 -4.08 -9.54
C GLU A 253 21.98 -5.38 -9.99
N LEU A 254 20.85 -5.74 -9.39
CA LEU A 254 20.09 -6.94 -9.75
C LEU A 254 19.60 -6.89 -11.20
N ILE A 255 19.16 -5.73 -11.70
CA ILE A 255 18.76 -5.53 -13.10
C ILE A 255 19.97 -5.72 -14.04
N ALA A 256 21.14 -5.19 -13.68
CA ALA A 256 22.35 -5.35 -14.47
C ALA A 256 22.75 -6.83 -14.56
N ASP A 257 22.69 -7.57 -13.47
CA ASP A 257 22.96 -9.01 -13.42
C ASP A 257 22.00 -9.80 -14.30
N ARG A 258 20.70 -9.47 -14.24
CA ARG A 258 19.66 -10.14 -15.04
C ARG A 258 19.75 -9.80 -16.53
N ARG A 259 20.23 -8.61 -16.88
CA ARG A 259 20.56 -8.27 -18.28
C ARG A 259 21.71 -9.10 -18.80
N ALA A 260 22.73 -9.35 -17.98
CA ALA A 260 23.90 -10.17 -18.35
C ALA A 260 23.59 -11.67 -18.37
N ALA A 261 22.78 -12.15 -17.42
CA ALA A 261 22.41 -13.56 -17.24
C ALA A 261 20.93 -13.68 -16.90
N PRO A 262 20.01 -13.69 -17.90
CA PRO A 262 18.58 -13.79 -17.67
C PRO A 262 18.19 -15.07 -16.94
N GLY A 263 17.32 -14.95 -15.91
CA GLY A 263 16.74 -16.03 -15.17
C GLY A 263 15.31 -16.37 -15.63
N ALA A 264 14.67 -17.29 -14.91
CA ALA A 264 13.25 -17.61 -15.09
C ALA A 264 12.33 -16.77 -14.17
N ASP A 265 12.81 -15.61 -13.72
CA ASP A 265 12.15 -14.71 -12.80
C ASP A 265 11.36 -13.58 -13.51
N LEU A 266 10.50 -12.90 -12.75
CA LEU A 266 9.69 -11.79 -13.27
C LEU A 266 10.55 -10.62 -13.72
N LEU A 267 11.66 -10.34 -13.03
CA LEU A 267 12.57 -9.24 -13.42
C LEU A 267 13.16 -9.49 -14.82
N SER A 268 13.63 -10.71 -15.09
CA SER A 268 14.08 -11.11 -16.43
C SER A 268 12.96 -11.02 -17.46
N ALA A 269 11.74 -11.39 -17.11
CA ALA A 269 10.58 -11.26 -17.99
C ALA A 269 10.21 -9.78 -18.26
N MET A 270 10.34 -8.90 -17.27
CA MET A 270 10.12 -7.45 -17.46
C MET A 270 11.21 -6.82 -18.34
N ILE A 271 12.47 -7.23 -18.17
CA ILE A 271 13.59 -6.78 -19.03
C ILE A 271 13.32 -7.18 -20.50
N ALA A 272 12.80 -8.37 -20.73
CA ALA A 272 12.48 -8.88 -22.06
C ALA A 272 11.16 -8.31 -22.63
N ALA A 273 10.26 -7.79 -21.77
CA ALA A 273 8.94 -7.32 -22.18
C ALA A 273 9.04 -6.11 -23.11
N GLN A 274 8.31 -6.19 -24.22
CA GLN A 274 8.18 -5.09 -25.16
C GLN A 274 6.76 -5.09 -25.77
N ASP A 275 6.33 -3.91 -26.19
CA ASP A 275 5.03 -3.72 -26.82
C ASP A 275 5.13 -2.65 -27.91
N ALA A 276 4.86 -3.03 -29.17
CA ALA A 276 4.96 -2.13 -30.33
C ALA A 276 6.29 -1.31 -30.39
N GLY A 277 7.40 -1.91 -29.93
CA GLY A 277 8.72 -1.27 -29.86
C GLY A 277 9.01 -0.51 -28.54
N ASP A 278 8.03 -0.40 -27.68
CA ASP A 278 8.17 0.22 -26.34
C ASP A 278 8.68 -0.79 -25.30
N ARG A 279 9.43 -0.29 -24.32
CA ARG A 279 10.01 -1.06 -23.21
C ARG A 279 9.96 -0.26 -21.91
N LEU A 280 10.07 -0.95 -20.78
CA LEU A 280 10.32 -0.28 -19.51
C LEU A 280 11.73 0.33 -19.48
N SER A 281 11.83 1.58 -19.06
CA SER A 281 13.10 2.18 -18.67
C SER A 281 13.64 1.52 -17.40
N GLU A 282 14.90 1.76 -17.06
CA GLU A 282 15.49 1.23 -15.83
C GLU A 282 14.78 1.77 -14.59
N GLN A 283 14.49 3.08 -14.57
CA GLN A 283 13.76 3.69 -13.46
C GLN A 283 12.36 3.11 -13.31
N GLU A 284 11.63 2.87 -14.38
CA GLU A 284 10.32 2.22 -14.35
C GLU A 284 10.38 0.77 -13.84
N MET A 285 11.44 0.03 -14.20
CA MET A 285 11.68 -1.31 -13.65
C MET A 285 11.96 -1.26 -12.16
N VAL A 286 12.85 -0.37 -11.72
CA VAL A 286 13.18 -0.17 -10.29
C VAL A 286 11.92 0.20 -9.51
N SER A 287 11.16 1.19 -9.97
CA SER A 287 9.90 1.62 -9.33
C SER A 287 8.85 0.51 -9.32
N THR A 288 8.78 -0.31 -10.36
CA THR A 288 7.88 -1.46 -10.41
C THR A 288 8.27 -2.53 -9.40
N CYS A 289 9.55 -2.87 -9.29
CA CYS A 289 10.04 -3.85 -8.30
C CYS A 289 9.79 -3.36 -6.87
N ALA A 290 10.03 -2.08 -6.60
CA ALA A 290 9.74 -1.48 -5.30
C ALA A 290 8.25 -1.51 -4.97
N LEU A 291 7.40 -1.18 -5.94
CA LEU A 291 5.95 -1.26 -5.76
C LEU A 291 5.48 -2.70 -5.51
N LEU A 292 6.01 -3.68 -6.25
CA LEU A 292 5.66 -5.09 -6.03
C LEU A 292 6.03 -5.56 -4.63
N LEU A 293 7.17 -5.12 -4.10
CA LEU A 293 7.55 -5.43 -2.72
C LEU A 293 6.60 -4.75 -1.72
N ASN A 294 6.47 -3.43 -1.79
CA ASN A 294 5.71 -2.65 -0.80
C ASN A 294 4.22 -3.03 -0.78
N ALA A 295 3.59 -3.07 -1.96
CA ALA A 295 2.17 -3.38 -2.08
C ALA A 295 1.85 -4.86 -1.84
N GLY A 296 2.78 -5.76 -2.17
CA GLY A 296 2.60 -7.21 -1.98
C GLY A 296 2.83 -7.67 -0.55
N HIS A 297 3.61 -6.94 0.22
CA HIS A 297 3.99 -7.30 1.59
C HIS A 297 2.92 -6.88 2.61
N GLU A 298 2.83 -5.60 2.95
CA GLU A 298 2.05 -5.11 4.10
C GLU A 298 0.55 -5.47 4.04
N ALA A 299 -0.07 -5.35 2.87
CA ALA A 299 -1.49 -5.66 2.74
C ALA A 299 -1.79 -7.15 2.96
N THR A 300 -0.92 -8.04 2.47
CA THR A 300 -1.09 -9.50 2.62
C THR A 300 -0.82 -9.93 4.07
N VAL A 301 0.21 -9.37 4.70
CA VAL A 301 0.52 -9.59 6.12
C VAL A 301 -0.69 -9.25 6.99
N ASN A 302 -1.18 -8.01 6.86
CA ASN A 302 -2.28 -7.56 7.69
C ASN A 302 -3.61 -8.28 7.34
N SER A 303 -3.85 -8.67 6.07
CA SER A 303 -5.00 -9.53 5.72
C SER A 303 -4.94 -10.89 6.41
N THR A 304 -3.74 -11.47 6.52
CA THR A 304 -3.57 -12.78 7.18
C THR A 304 -3.89 -12.68 8.67
N VAL A 305 -3.29 -11.72 9.37
CA VAL A 305 -3.48 -11.60 10.83
C VAL A 305 -4.86 -11.08 11.22
N ASN A 306 -5.41 -10.09 10.49
CA ASN A 306 -6.76 -9.58 10.70
C ASN A 306 -7.81 -10.67 10.42
N GLY A 307 -7.57 -11.50 9.40
CA GLY A 307 -8.44 -12.63 9.08
C GLY A 307 -8.44 -13.68 10.19
N TRP A 308 -7.28 -14.08 10.71
CA TRP A 308 -7.21 -15.02 11.85
C TRP A 308 -7.76 -14.41 13.14
N TRP A 309 -7.48 -13.13 13.42
CA TRP A 309 -8.10 -12.40 14.52
C TRP A 309 -9.63 -12.42 14.42
N THR A 310 -10.18 -12.16 13.22
CA THR A 310 -11.62 -12.25 12.96
C THR A 310 -12.15 -13.66 13.23
N LEU A 311 -11.46 -14.71 12.76
CA LEU A 311 -11.88 -16.10 12.98
C LEU A 311 -11.88 -16.51 14.46
N PHE A 312 -10.89 -16.08 15.24
CA PHE A 312 -10.87 -16.34 16.68
C PHE A 312 -12.04 -15.71 17.43
N ARG A 313 -12.52 -14.57 16.97
CA ARG A 313 -13.69 -13.89 17.53
C ARG A 313 -15.03 -14.45 17.04
N HIS A 314 -15.02 -15.30 16.01
CA HIS A 314 -16.20 -15.92 15.42
C HIS A 314 -16.02 -17.46 15.36
N PRO A 315 -16.00 -18.13 16.51
CA PRO A 315 -15.65 -19.56 16.59
C PRO A 315 -16.59 -20.45 15.79
N GLU A 316 -17.86 -20.05 15.61
CA GLU A 316 -18.83 -20.75 14.75
C GLU A 316 -18.41 -20.71 13.26
N GLN A 317 -17.86 -19.59 12.80
CA GLN A 317 -17.35 -19.45 11.43
C GLN A 317 -16.05 -20.24 11.24
N LEU A 318 -15.17 -20.22 12.24
CA LEU A 318 -13.97 -21.04 12.23
C LEU A 318 -14.30 -22.54 12.21
N ALA A 319 -15.32 -22.97 12.96
CA ALA A 319 -15.80 -24.36 12.94
C ALA A 319 -16.39 -24.74 11.56
N ALA A 320 -17.17 -23.87 10.92
CA ALA A 320 -17.70 -24.08 9.58
C ALA A 320 -16.56 -24.20 8.53
N LEU A 321 -15.49 -23.41 8.68
CA LEU A 321 -14.31 -23.49 7.82
C LEU A 321 -13.53 -24.79 8.04
N ARG A 322 -13.33 -25.20 9.31
CA ARG A 322 -12.66 -26.46 9.69
C ARG A 322 -13.42 -27.71 9.22
N SER A 323 -14.76 -27.68 9.28
CA SER A 323 -15.60 -28.78 8.81
C SER A 323 -15.75 -28.89 7.30
N GLY A 324 -15.36 -27.82 6.56
CA GLY A 324 -15.54 -27.73 5.11
C GLY A 324 -16.95 -27.32 4.69
N GLU A 325 -17.80 -26.88 5.61
CA GLU A 325 -19.12 -26.25 5.33
C GLU A 325 -18.93 -24.92 4.57
N ALA A 326 -17.95 -24.10 4.98
CA ALA A 326 -17.49 -22.96 4.23
C ALA A 326 -16.25 -23.31 3.39
N SER A 327 -16.22 -22.88 2.13
CA SER A 327 -15.03 -23.04 1.30
C SER A 327 -13.94 -22.03 1.65
N LEU A 328 -12.67 -22.44 1.55
CA LEU A 328 -11.56 -21.52 1.80
C LEU A 328 -11.57 -20.32 0.86
N SER A 329 -12.01 -20.50 -0.39
CA SER A 329 -12.07 -19.41 -1.37
C SER A 329 -13.12 -18.35 -1.02
N THR A 330 -14.30 -18.73 -0.56
CA THR A 330 -15.33 -17.78 -0.11
C THR A 330 -14.95 -17.13 1.22
N ALA A 331 -14.30 -17.90 2.10
CA ALA A 331 -13.81 -17.40 3.38
C ALA A 331 -12.76 -16.29 3.20
N VAL A 332 -11.79 -16.47 2.30
CA VAL A 332 -10.78 -15.43 2.02
C VAL A 332 -11.43 -14.14 1.51
N GLU A 333 -12.42 -14.21 0.60
CA GLU A 333 -13.13 -13.00 0.12
C GLU A 333 -13.92 -12.33 1.25
N GLU A 334 -14.56 -13.10 2.13
CA GLU A 334 -15.32 -12.51 3.24
C GLU A 334 -14.41 -11.88 4.30
N LEU A 335 -13.30 -12.51 4.63
CA LEU A 335 -12.32 -11.94 5.56
C LEU A 335 -11.71 -10.64 5.01
N LEU A 336 -11.39 -10.60 3.72
CA LEU A 336 -10.94 -9.39 3.03
C LEU A 336 -11.99 -8.28 3.02
N ARG A 337 -13.27 -8.60 2.89
CA ARG A 337 -14.36 -7.64 3.00
C ARG A 337 -14.52 -7.15 4.43
N TYR A 338 -14.63 -8.09 5.36
CA TYR A 338 -15.04 -7.81 6.74
C TYR A 338 -14.02 -6.97 7.50
N ASP A 339 -12.74 -7.28 7.36
CA ASP A 339 -11.67 -6.51 7.99
C ASP A 339 -10.53 -6.22 7.00
N THR A 340 -10.83 -5.32 6.05
CA THR A 340 -9.85 -4.95 5.02
C THR A 340 -8.63 -4.27 5.64
N PRO A 341 -7.38 -4.67 5.28
CA PRO A 341 -6.19 -4.03 5.83
C PRO A 341 -6.03 -2.58 5.34
N LEU A 342 -6.39 -2.30 4.09
CA LEU A 342 -6.35 -0.95 3.54
C LEU A 342 -7.69 -0.25 3.81
N GLN A 343 -7.70 0.66 4.80
CA GLN A 343 -8.92 1.28 5.27
C GLN A 343 -9.42 2.41 4.39
N MET A 344 -8.51 3.12 3.73
CA MET A 344 -8.84 4.21 2.81
C MET A 344 -7.87 4.29 1.66
N PHE A 345 -8.27 4.98 0.60
CA PHE A 345 -7.42 5.30 -0.53
C PHE A 345 -7.69 6.71 -1.05
N GLU A 346 -6.65 7.47 -1.27
CA GLU A 346 -6.74 8.88 -1.66
C GLU A 346 -6.92 9.06 -3.16
N ARG A 347 -7.61 10.15 -3.52
CA ARG A 347 -7.73 10.64 -4.91
C ARG A 347 -7.72 12.16 -4.94
N TRP A 348 -6.94 12.71 -5.84
CA TRP A 348 -6.96 14.13 -6.20
C TRP A 348 -8.10 14.42 -7.15
N VAL A 349 -8.86 15.49 -6.89
CA VAL A 349 -9.89 16.01 -7.80
C VAL A 349 -9.19 16.86 -8.87
N LEU A 350 -9.16 16.34 -10.10
CA LEU A 350 -8.47 16.97 -11.24
C LEU A 350 -9.35 17.97 -11.99
N ASP A 351 -10.68 17.78 -11.94
CA ASP A 351 -11.69 18.65 -12.52
C ASP A 351 -12.82 18.80 -11.50
N ASP A 352 -13.42 20.02 -11.41
CA ASP A 352 -14.55 20.26 -10.52
C ASP A 352 -15.63 19.17 -10.71
N MET A 353 -16.15 18.68 -9.61
CA MET A 353 -17.16 17.63 -9.64
C MET A 353 -18.22 17.83 -8.55
N GLU A 354 -19.39 17.27 -8.78
CA GLU A 354 -20.48 17.27 -7.81
C GLU A 354 -20.62 15.87 -7.22
N ILE A 355 -20.69 15.80 -5.89
CA ILE A 355 -20.97 14.57 -5.13
C ILE A 355 -22.13 14.92 -4.18
N ASP A 356 -23.26 14.25 -4.33
CA ASP A 356 -24.45 14.42 -3.48
C ASP A 356 -24.88 15.90 -3.32
N GLY A 357 -24.92 16.65 -4.42
CA GLY A 357 -25.27 18.08 -4.44
C GLY A 357 -24.20 19.02 -3.92
N THR A 358 -23.02 18.51 -3.50
CA THR A 358 -21.90 19.31 -3.04
C THR A 358 -20.86 19.42 -4.15
N VAL A 359 -20.49 20.64 -4.52
CA VAL A 359 -19.40 20.89 -5.47
C VAL A 359 -18.07 20.68 -4.75
N VAL A 360 -17.29 19.70 -5.22
CA VAL A 360 -15.93 19.44 -4.76
C VAL A 360 -14.98 20.02 -5.81
N PRO A 361 -14.21 21.05 -5.48
CA PRO A 361 -13.39 21.76 -6.46
C PRO A 361 -12.14 20.98 -6.83
N ARG A 362 -11.59 21.28 -8.01
CA ARG A 362 -10.23 20.87 -8.39
C ARG A 362 -9.24 21.26 -7.29
N GLY A 363 -8.27 20.39 -7.02
CA GLY A 363 -7.28 20.56 -5.95
C GLY A 363 -7.74 20.03 -4.61
N ALA A 364 -9.00 19.64 -4.45
CA ALA A 364 -9.46 18.91 -3.28
C ALA A 364 -8.94 17.47 -3.30
N GLU A 365 -8.93 16.86 -2.13
CA GLU A 365 -8.53 15.46 -1.94
C GLU A 365 -9.69 14.66 -1.36
N LEU A 366 -9.98 13.51 -1.96
CA LEU A 366 -10.98 12.56 -1.49
C LEU A 366 -10.30 11.41 -0.75
N ALA A 367 -10.80 11.05 0.41
CA ALA A 367 -10.51 9.82 1.12
C ALA A 367 -11.63 8.81 0.86
N LEU A 368 -11.40 7.85 -0.02
CA LEU A 368 -12.33 6.77 -0.34
C LEU A 368 -12.22 5.70 0.75
N LEU A 369 -13.22 5.61 1.64
CA LEU A 369 -13.17 4.77 2.83
C LEU A 369 -13.54 3.31 2.49
N PHE A 370 -12.53 2.49 2.17
CA PHE A 370 -12.72 1.09 1.79
C PHE A 370 -13.32 0.25 2.93
N GLY A 371 -12.84 0.46 4.17
CA GLY A 371 -13.37 -0.20 5.36
C GLY A 371 -14.86 0.09 5.55
N SER A 372 -15.27 1.35 5.33
CA SER A 372 -16.68 1.75 5.37
C SER A 372 -17.50 1.15 4.23
N ALA A 373 -17.00 1.26 2.98
CA ALA A 373 -17.68 0.76 1.79
C ALA A 373 -17.92 -0.76 1.85
N ASN A 374 -16.95 -1.51 2.36
CA ASN A 374 -17.06 -2.96 2.53
C ASN A 374 -18.08 -3.39 3.62
N ARG A 375 -18.51 -2.45 4.45
CA ARG A 375 -19.54 -2.66 5.46
C ARG A 375 -20.80 -1.80 5.24
N ASP A 376 -21.03 -1.39 3.99
CA ASP A 376 -22.21 -0.59 3.62
C ASP A 376 -23.46 -1.47 3.53
N PRO A 377 -24.50 -1.24 4.37
CA PRO A 377 -25.74 -2.01 4.35
C PRO A 377 -26.56 -1.81 3.07
N SER A 378 -26.31 -0.75 2.30
CA SER A 378 -26.96 -0.56 1.01
C SER A 378 -26.45 -1.54 -0.06
N ARG A 379 -25.27 -2.17 0.17
CA ARG A 379 -24.65 -3.12 -0.76
C ARG A 379 -24.57 -4.54 -0.21
N PHE A 380 -24.32 -4.70 1.08
CA PHE A 380 -24.14 -6.00 1.72
C PHE A 380 -25.24 -6.28 2.74
N GLU A 381 -25.90 -7.40 2.61
CA GLU A 381 -26.83 -7.87 3.63
C GLU A 381 -26.06 -8.24 4.91
N ARG A 382 -26.51 -7.77 6.07
CA ARG A 382 -25.83 -7.98 7.36
C ARG A 382 -24.34 -7.69 7.30
N PRO A 383 -23.91 -6.45 6.92
CA PRO A 383 -22.53 -6.14 6.59
C PRO A 383 -21.57 -6.33 7.78
N ASP A 384 -22.08 -6.18 9.01
CA ASP A 384 -21.31 -6.30 10.25
C ASP A 384 -21.27 -7.74 10.82
N SER A 385 -21.84 -8.70 10.08
CA SER A 385 -21.72 -10.13 10.39
C SER A 385 -20.72 -10.79 9.46
N VAL A 386 -19.85 -11.64 10.01
CA VAL A 386 -18.98 -12.53 9.21
C VAL A 386 -19.84 -13.68 8.67
N ASP A 387 -19.78 -13.90 7.37
CA ASP A 387 -20.47 -15.00 6.70
C ASP A 387 -19.51 -15.60 5.65
N LEU A 388 -18.76 -16.63 6.05
CA LEU A 388 -17.76 -17.27 5.19
C LEU A 388 -18.37 -17.98 3.96
N THR A 389 -19.70 -18.08 3.91
CA THR A 389 -20.45 -18.65 2.77
C THR A 389 -21.00 -17.59 1.83
N ARG A 390 -20.75 -16.29 2.08
CA ARG A 390 -21.26 -15.18 1.28
C ARG A 390 -20.86 -15.31 -0.18
N ALA A 391 -21.83 -15.56 -1.05
CA ALA A 391 -21.60 -15.78 -2.47
C ALA A 391 -21.49 -14.45 -3.27
N ASP A 392 -22.36 -13.45 -2.97
CA ASP A 392 -22.30 -12.12 -3.58
C ASP A 392 -21.44 -11.19 -2.73
N ASN A 393 -20.16 -11.11 -3.08
CA ASN A 393 -19.15 -10.41 -2.28
C ASN A 393 -18.24 -9.50 -3.15
N PRO A 394 -18.78 -8.46 -3.81
CA PRO A 394 -17.99 -7.56 -4.65
C PRO A 394 -17.29 -6.47 -3.82
N HIS A 395 -16.53 -6.85 -2.80
CA HIS A 395 -15.80 -5.91 -1.96
C HIS A 395 -14.77 -5.09 -2.75
N VAL A 396 -14.42 -3.92 -2.24
CA VAL A 396 -13.47 -2.99 -2.89
C VAL A 396 -12.05 -3.06 -2.33
N THR A 397 -11.72 -4.07 -1.55
CA THR A 397 -10.37 -4.26 -0.94
C THR A 397 -9.25 -4.21 -1.97
N PHE A 398 -9.47 -4.71 -3.18
CA PHE A 398 -8.52 -4.63 -4.29
C PHE A 398 -8.69 -3.38 -5.17
N GLY A 399 -9.48 -2.40 -4.73
CA GLY A 399 -9.80 -1.21 -5.51
C GLY A 399 -10.65 -1.51 -6.75
N ALA A 400 -10.63 -0.58 -7.71
CA ALA A 400 -11.32 -0.69 -8.99
C ALA A 400 -10.69 0.22 -10.06
N GLY A 401 -11.20 0.13 -11.31
CA GLY A 401 -10.74 0.97 -12.40
C GLY A 401 -9.34 0.63 -12.88
N ILE A 402 -8.61 1.62 -13.38
CA ILE A 402 -7.27 1.41 -13.94
C ILE A 402 -6.25 0.97 -12.87
N HIS A 403 -6.47 1.36 -11.62
CA HIS A 403 -5.65 1.00 -10.47
C HIS A 403 -6.12 -0.27 -9.73
N TYR A 404 -7.03 -1.08 -10.32
CA TYR A 404 -7.37 -2.37 -9.72
C TYR A 404 -6.10 -3.17 -9.44
N CYS A 405 -6.00 -3.75 -8.24
CA CYS A 405 -4.79 -4.42 -7.75
C CYS A 405 -4.20 -5.41 -8.76
N LEU A 406 -2.96 -5.18 -9.16
CA LEU A 406 -2.24 -6.07 -10.07
C LEU A 406 -2.02 -7.45 -9.45
N GLY A 407 -1.70 -7.48 -8.14
CA GLY A 407 -1.41 -8.68 -7.35
C GLY A 407 -2.64 -9.40 -6.80
N ALA A 408 -3.87 -9.01 -7.16
CA ALA A 408 -5.08 -9.57 -6.55
C ALA A 408 -5.18 -11.12 -6.61
N ALA A 409 -4.71 -11.73 -7.69
CA ALA A 409 -4.67 -13.19 -7.80
C ALA A 409 -3.59 -13.82 -6.92
N LEU A 410 -2.42 -13.17 -6.80
CA LEU A 410 -1.31 -13.63 -5.96
C LEU A 410 -1.67 -13.49 -4.48
N GLY A 411 -2.20 -12.37 -4.04
CA GLY A 411 -2.63 -12.18 -2.65
C GLY A 411 -3.68 -13.22 -2.22
N ARG A 412 -4.66 -13.52 -3.08
CA ARG A 412 -5.63 -14.62 -2.83
C ARG A 412 -4.95 -15.98 -2.70
N LEU A 413 -3.95 -16.25 -3.53
CA LEU A 413 -3.19 -17.49 -3.49
C LEU A 413 -2.40 -17.59 -2.18
N GLU A 414 -1.73 -16.53 -1.75
CA GLU A 414 -0.95 -16.48 -0.50
C GLU A 414 -1.86 -16.65 0.72
N LEU A 415 -2.98 -15.94 0.78
CA LEU A 415 -3.97 -16.08 1.84
C LEU A 415 -4.54 -17.51 1.86
N SER A 416 -4.95 -18.05 0.71
CA SER A 416 -5.47 -19.42 0.65
C SER A 416 -4.42 -20.45 1.06
N ALA A 417 -3.15 -20.26 0.72
CA ALA A 417 -2.08 -21.18 1.11
C ALA A 417 -1.81 -21.11 2.62
N SER A 418 -1.66 -19.91 3.18
CA SER A 418 -1.38 -19.75 4.63
C SER A 418 -2.53 -20.23 5.50
N PHE A 419 -3.78 -19.86 5.18
CA PHE A 419 -4.97 -20.31 5.90
C PHE A 419 -5.16 -21.82 5.77
N GLY A 420 -5.02 -22.37 4.55
CA GLY A 420 -5.14 -23.79 4.30
C GLY A 420 -4.13 -24.64 5.08
N GLU A 421 -2.87 -24.18 5.15
CA GLU A 421 -1.83 -24.86 5.90
C GLU A 421 -2.04 -24.75 7.42
N LEU A 422 -2.46 -23.61 7.94
CA LEU A 422 -2.80 -23.43 9.35
C LEU A 422 -3.98 -24.32 9.76
N LEU A 423 -5.06 -24.38 8.96
CA LEU A 423 -6.18 -25.28 9.21
C LEU A 423 -5.77 -26.76 9.19
N ARG A 424 -4.84 -27.14 8.32
CA ARG A 424 -4.38 -28.52 8.15
C ARG A 424 -3.40 -28.96 9.22
N GLN A 425 -2.39 -28.12 9.55
CA GLN A 425 -1.28 -28.48 10.45
C GLN A 425 -1.56 -28.12 11.90
N ALA A 426 -2.39 -27.08 12.14
CA ALA A 426 -2.74 -26.55 13.45
C ALA A 426 -4.27 -26.54 13.66
N PRO A 427 -4.97 -27.70 13.61
CA PRO A 427 -6.42 -27.76 13.70
C PRO A 427 -6.97 -27.21 15.03
N GLU A 428 -6.16 -27.21 16.09
CA GLU A 428 -6.51 -26.68 17.42
C GLU A 428 -5.96 -25.27 17.67
N LEU A 429 -5.46 -24.58 16.62
CA LEU A 429 -4.90 -23.23 16.74
C LEU A 429 -5.84 -22.31 17.51
N ARG A 430 -5.33 -21.66 18.55
CA ARG A 430 -6.09 -20.75 19.41
C ARG A 430 -5.31 -19.49 19.73
N LEU A 431 -6.02 -18.42 19.98
CA LEU A 431 -5.46 -17.13 20.40
C LEU A 431 -5.01 -17.24 21.88
N VAL A 432 -3.83 -16.70 22.17
CA VAL A 432 -3.27 -16.65 23.54
C VAL A 432 -3.71 -15.38 24.27
N ALA A 433 -3.69 -14.24 23.56
CA ALA A 433 -4.04 -12.93 24.12
C ALA A 433 -4.63 -12.03 23.04
N GLU A 434 -5.46 -11.08 23.46
CA GLU A 434 -5.99 -10.02 22.58
C GLU A 434 -4.81 -9.20 22.02
N PRO A 435 -4.74 -8.99 20.69
CA PRO A 435 -3.63 -8.27 20.09
C PRO A 435 -3.73 -6.75 20.34
N GLU A 436 -2.57 -6.10 20.42
CA GLU A 436 -2.49 -4.65 20.33
C GLU A 436 -2.42 -4.20 18.87
N TRP A 437 -3.13 -3.11 18.55
CA TRP A 437 -3.12 -2.51 17.21
C TRP A 437 -1.89 -1.63 16.98
N LYS A 438 -1.37 -1.64 15.75
CA LYS A 438 -0.33 -0.69 15.32
C LYS A 438 -0.94 0.72 15.24
N PRO A 439 -0.18 1.78 15.53
CA PRO A 439 -0.62 3.15 15.31
C PRO A 439 -0.53 3.48 13.81
N GLY A 440 -1.48 3.02 13.02
CA GLY A 440 -1.57 3.25 11.59
C GLY A 440 -2.99 3.00 11.13
N TYR A 441 -3.56 3.96 10.42
CA TYR A 441 -4.95 3.89 9.98
C TYR A 441 -5.06 3.45 8.51
N VAL A 442 -4.20 3.97 7.64
CA VAL A 442 -4.30 3.68 6.20
C VAL A 442 -4.06 2.20 5.94
N ILE A 443 -3.04 1.64 6.58
CA ILE A 443 -2.76 0.20 6.56
C ILE A 443 -2.94 -0.35 7.98
N ARG A 444 -4.13 -0.86 8.26
CA ARG A 444 -4.54 -1.30 9.58
C ARG A 444 -4.09 -2.73 9.86
N GLY A 445 -3.42 -2.95 10.99
CA GLY A 445 -2.96 -4.25 11.45
C GLY A 445 -2.56 -4.27 12.91
N VAL A 446 -2.31 -5.47 13.43
CA VAL A 446 -1.88 -5.69 14.81
C VAL A 446 -0.35 -5.70 14.94
N LYS A 447 0.17 -5.47 16.16
CA LYS A 447 1.62 -5.50 16.44
C LYS A 447 2.15 -6.94 16.46
N GLU A 448 1.36 -7.86 16.98
CA GLU A 448 1.64 -9.30 17.07
C GLU A 448 0.32 -10.05 17.14
N LEU A 449 0.31 -11.34 16.84
CA LEU A 449 -0.83 -12.22 17.03
C LEU A 449 -0.35 -13.52 17.67
N LEU A 450 -0.34 -13.56 19.01
CA LEU A 450 0.16 -14.71 19.77
C LEU A 450 -0.84 -15.87 19.73
N VAL A 451 -0.37 -17.01 19.26
CA VAL A 451 -1.17 -18.22 19.10
C VAL A 451 -0.50 -19.43 19.73
N GLU A 452 -1.32 -20.43 20.08
CA GLU A 452 -0.91 -21.75 20.57
C GLU A 452 -1.52 -22.81 19.66
N VAL A 453 -0.74 -23.88 19.37
CA VAL A 453 -1.10 -24.98 18.45
C VAL A 453 -1.60 -26.18 19.21
#